data_961506563c0184beb17f4bf763ce95d4
#
_entry.id   961506563c0184beb17f4bf763ce95d4
#
_cell.length_a   1.000
_cell.length_b   1.000
_cell.length_c   1.000
_cell.angle_alpha   90.00
_cell.angle_beta   90.00
_cell.angle_gamma   90.00
#
_symmetry.space_group_name_H-M   'P 1'
#
loop_
_entity.id
_entity.type
_entity.pdbx_description
1 polymer ?
#
loop_
_entity_poly.entity_id
_entity_poly.type
_entity_poly.pdbx_seq_one_letter_code
_entity_poly.pdbx_strand_id
1 'polypeptide(L)'
;MNLSGTFIRRPIGTALLTIAIALVGLVAFRLLPVAALPQVEYPTISVSANLPGASPETMATSVAAPLERQFGRIAGVTEMTSTSTLGSANITMQFDLSRDIDGAARDVQGAINAARGYLPLALPSNPTYRKVNPADAPILILALTSEIVGRGKMYDAASSILQQKLSQIDGVGQVSVGGGSLPAVRVELNPTALNSYGIGLEDVRRVLSLTNVNRPKGQMADATRSWEIRTNDQLHRAEEYGPLIIEYRDGRAVHLADVASVEESVEDLRTAGISNGRPAVLVILYRQPGANIIETVDRVREVLPQLEAAIPGSI
;
A
#
# COMPACT_ATOMS: atom_id res chain seq x y z
N MET A 1 -7.42 -31.11 55.39
CA MET A 1 -6.39 -31.99 54.79
C MET A 1 -5.07 -31.29 54.82
N ASN A 2 -4.04 -31.90 55.44
CA ASN A 2 -2.71 -31.26 55.54
C ASN A 2 -1.90 -31.62 54.27
N LEU A 3 -1.99 -30.81 53.23
CA LEU A 3 -1.31 -31.01 51.95
C LEU A 3 0.23 -31.10 52.12
N SER A 4 0.79 -30.32 53.05
CA SER A 4 2.22 -30.26 53.30
C SER A 4 2.79 -31.60 53.83
N GLY A 5 1.97 -32.35 54.58
CA GLY A 5 2.39 -33.65 55.13
C GLY A 5 2.76 -34.71 54.12
N THR A 6 2.13 -34.67 52.93
CA THR A 6 2.43 -35.61 51.83
C THR A 6 3.81 -35.36 51.22
N PHE A 7 4.16 -34.07 51.08
CA PHE A 7 5.45 -33.68 50.51
C PHE A 7 6.64 -33.91 51.48
N ILE A 8 6.41 -33.65 52.76
CA ILE A 8 7.42 -33.86 53.79
C ILE A 8 7.78 -35.35 53.94
N ARG A 9 6.79 -36.24 53.78
CA ARG A 9 6.99 -37.70 53.88
C ARG A 9 7.67 -38.33 52.67
N ARG A 10 7.79 -37.61 51.56
CA ARG A 10 8.38 -38.11 50.31
C ARG A 10 9.42 -37.13 49.76
N PRO A 11 10.56 -36.96 50.40
CA PRO A 11 11.53 -35.92 50.07
C PRO A 11 12.11 -36.04 48.67
N ILE A 12 12.39 -37.27 48.20
CA ILE A 12 12.89 -37.53 46.84
C ILE A 12 11.84 -37.15 45.79
N GLY A 13 10.58 -37.55 45.99
CA GLY A 13 9.50 -37.20 45.10
C GLY A 13 9.25 -35.71 45.02
N THR A 14 9.36 -35.01 46.14
CA THR A 14 9.23 -33.54 46.21
C THR A 14 10.36 -32.85 45.46
N ALA A 15 11.62 -33.31 45.66
CA ALA A 15 12.78 -32.76 44.96
C ALA A 15 12.67 -32.94 43.44
N LEU A 16 12.25 -34.13 42.95
CA LEU A 16 12.05 -34.42 41.55
C LEU A 16 10.93 -33.54 40.96
N LEU A 17 9.83 -33.37 41.68
CA LEU A 17 8.73 -32.49 41.26
C LEU A 17 9.17 -31.05 41.15
N THR A 18 9.94 -30.53 42.13
CA THR A 18 10.46 -29.16 42.11
C THR A 18 11.40 -28.94 40.90
N ILE A 19 12.29 -29.93 40.64
CA ILE A 19 13.20 -29.84 39.50
C ILE A 19 12.39 -29.89 38.16
N ALA A 20 11.39 -30.75 38.08
CA ALA A 20 10.54 -30.81 36.87
C ALA A 20 9.80 -29.48 36.62
N ILE A 21 9.22 -28.88 37.67
CA ILE A 21 8.56 -27.57 37.56
C ILE A 21 9.55 -26.49 37.16
N ALA A 22 10.75 -26.49 37.73
CA ALA A 22 11.80 -25.53 37.38
C ALA A 22 12.26 -25.65 35.93
N LEU A 23 12.42 -26.88 35.43
CA LEU A 23 12.76 -27.16 34.02
C LEU A 23 11.65 -26.74 33.06
N VAL A 24 10.39 -27.07 33.36
CA VAL A 24 9.25 -26.64 32.59
C VAL A 24 9.15 -25.11 32.58
N GLY A 25 9.36 -24.45 33.72
CA GLY A 25 9.37 -22.99 33.80
C GLY A 25 10.49 -22.36 32.98
N LEU A 26 11.68 -22.95 32.94
CA LEU A 26 12.80 -22.48 32.13
C LEU A 26 12.50 -22.59 30.61
N VAL A 27 11.91 -23.71 30.20
CA VAL A 27 11.50 -23.90 28.78
C VAL A 27 10.36 -22.94 28.43
N ALA A 28 9.34 -22.84 29.29
CA ALA A 28 8.21 -21.93 29.08
C ALA A 28 8.67 -20.46 28.99
N PHE A 29 9.63 -20.05 29.81
CA PHE A 29 10.18 -18.69 29.76
C PHE A 29 10.81 -18.35 28.39
N ARG A 30 11.47 -19.32 27.76
CA ARG A 30 12.05 -19.15 26.42
C ARG A 30 11.00 -19.07 25.31
N LEU A 31 9.83 -19.64 25.53
CA LEU A 31 8.72 -19.66 24.58
C LEU A 31 7.74 -18.49 24.75
N LEU A 32 7.90 -17.67 25.81
CA LEU A 32 7.04 -16.51 26.02
C LEU A 32 7.26 -15.45 24.93
N PRO A 33 6.19 -15.00 24.26
CA PRO A 33 6.30 -13.90 23.31
C PRO A 33 6.69 -12.61 24.03
N VAL A 34 7.70 -11.91 23.52
CA VAL A 34 8.14 -10.62 24.05
C VAL A 34 7.51 -9.51 23.23
N ALA A 35 6.79 -8.61 23.90
CA ALA A 35 6.27 -7.37 23.34
C ALA A 35 6.73 -6.19 24.19
N ALA A 36 7.13 -5.09 23.53
CA ALA A 36 7.63 -3.89 24.22
C ALA A 36 6.54 -3.16 25.02
N LEU A 37 5.28 -3.29 24.65
CA LEU A 37 4.12 -2.69 25.31
C LEU A 37 2.99 -3.73 25.46
N PRO A 38 2.13 -3.59 26.50
CA PRO A 38 0.92 -4.38 26.61
C PRO A 38 0.09 -4.23 25.31
N GLN A 39 -0.39 -5.34 24.78
CA GLN A 39 -1.25 -5.30 23.60
C GLN A 39 -2.63 -4.81 24.01
N VAL A 40 -2.95 -3.58 23.65
CA VAL A 40 -4.32 -3.09 23.67
C VAL A 40 -4.80 -3.12 22.22
N GLU A 41 -5.69 -4.07 21.93
CA GLU A 41 -6.30 -4.15 20.62
C GLU A 41 -7.44 -3.13 20.56
N TYR A 42 -7.23 -2.06 19.82
CA TYR A 42 -8.31 -1.15 19.44
C TYR A 42 -8.83 -1.58 18.09
N PRO A 43 -10.06 -2.17 18.01
CA PRO A 43 -10.64 -2.54 16.74
C PRO A 43 -10.81 -1.28 15.88
N THR A 44 -9.95 -1.09 14.91
CA THR A 44 -9.93 0.11 14.08
C THR A 44 -9.83 -0.29 12.60
N ILE A 45 -10.62 0.37 11.77
CA ILE A 45 -10.59 0.19 10.31
C ILE A 45 -10.31 1.54 9.66
N SER A 46 -9.31 1.56 8.79
CA SER A 46 -8.98 2.71 7.96
C SER A 46 -9.45 2.45 6.53
N VAL A 47 -10.19 3.40 5.97
CA VAL A 47 -10.67 3.38 4.58
C VAL A 47 -9.95 4.49 3.81
N SER A 48 -9.38 4.15 2.67
CA SER A 48 -8.71 5.10 1.79
C SER A 48 -9.39 5.16 0.42
N ALA A 49 -9.49 6.36 -0.13
CA ALA A 49 -10.00 6.62 -1.46
C ALA A 49 -9.12 7.67 -2.15
N ASN A 50 -8.78 7.43 -3.43
CA ASN A 50 -7.91 8.32 -4.20
C ASN A 50 -8.65 8.84 -5.44
N LEU A 51 -8.64 10.15 -5.62
CA LEU A 51 -9.15 10.85 -6.80
C LEU A 51 -8.11 11.86 -7.25
N PRO A 52 -7.15 11.46 -8.09
CA PRO A 52 -6.04 12.32 -8.50
C PRO A 52 -6.52 13.66 -9.08
N GLY A 53 -5.89 14.75 -8.64
CA GLY A 53 -6.23 16.12 -9.08
C GLY A 53 -7.38 16.78 -8.34
N ALA A 54 -8.13 16.07 -7.48
CA ALA A 54 -9.19 16.66 -6.67
C ALA A 54 -8.62 17.53 -5.54
N SER A 55 -9.22 18.69 -5.31
CA SER A 55 -8.88 19.53 -4.16
C SER A 55 -9.29 18.86 -2.84
N PRO A 56 -8.69 19.23 -1.69
CA PRO A 56 -9.11 18.72 -0.39
C PRO A 56 -10.61 18.92 -0.10
N GLU A 57 -11.17 20.05 -0.53
CA GLU A 57 -12.60 20.35 -0.39
C GLU A 57 -13.46 19.40 -1.25
N THR A 58 -13.04 19.14 -2.49
CA THR A 58 -13.70 18.17 -3.37
C THR A 58 -13.62 16.77 -2.78
N MET A 59 -12.47 16.38 -2.25
CA MET A 59 -12.30 15.10 -1.56
C MET A 59 -13.23 14.99 -0.35
N ALA A 60 -13.32 16.03 0.47
CA ALA A 60 -14.18 16.05 1.66
C ALA A 60 -15.67 15.94 1.28
N THR A 61 -16.13 16.74 0.31
CA THR A 61 -17.56 16.84 -0.02
C THR A 61 -18.07 15.70 -0.91
N SER A 62 -17.26 15.32 -1.92
CA SER A 62 -17.69 14.37 -2.96
C SER A 62 -17.27 12.93 -2.68
N VAL A 63 -16.28 12.69 -1.81
CA VAL A 63 -15.77 11.36 -1.51
C VAL A 63 -15.96 11.01 -0.03
N ALA A 64 -15.41 11.81 0.90
CA ALA A 64 -15.46 11.49 2.32
C ALA A 64 -16.89 11.55 2.87
N ALA A 65 -17.62 12.64 2.65
CA ALA A 65 -18.97 12.82 3.19
C ALA A 65 -19.99 11.74 2.75
N PRO A 66 -20.03 11.29 1.47
CA PRO A 66 -20.87 10.14 1.10
C PRO A 66 -20.48 8.83 1.83
N LEU A 67 -19.18 8.56 2.01
CA LEU A 67 -18.70 7.40 2.76
C LEU A 67 -19.06 7.49 4.25
N GLU A 68 -18.79 8.62 4.88
CA GLU A 68 -19.10 8.88 6.31
C GLU A 68 -20.57 8.66 6.62
N ARG A 69 -21.47 9.10 5.74
CA ARG A 69 -22.92 8.88 5.91
C ARG A 69 -23.30 7.41 5.94
N GLN A 70 -22.61 6.56 5.18
CA GLN A 70 -22.85 5.12 5.21
C GLN A 70 -22.18 4.47 6.43
N PHE A 71 -20.96 4.89 6.75
CA PHE A 71 -20.21 4.37 7.90
C PHE A 71 -20.86 4.71 9.24
N GLY A 72 -21.47 5.90 9.37
CA GLY A 72 -22.23 6.30 10.57
C GLY A 72 -23.45 5.42 10.88
N ARG A 73 -23.85 4.53 9.96
CA ARG A 73 -24.93 3.55 10.19
C ARG A 73 -24.42 2.22 10.71
N ILE A 74 -23.10 2.01 10.75
CA ILE A 74 -22.51 0.76 11.22
C ILE A 74 -22.58 0.71 12.73
N ALA A 75 -23.11 -0.38 13.27
CA ALA A 75 -23.22 -0.56 14.71
C ALA A 75 -21.83 -0.72 15.37
N GLY A 76 -21.66 -0.09 16.53
CA GLY A 76 -20.43 -0.21 17.32
C GLY A 76 -19.30 0.74 16.90
N VAL A 77 -19.51 1.67 15.98
CA VAL A 77 -18.58 2.77 15.72
C VAL A 77 -18.62 3.75 16.89
N THR A 78 -17.50 3.91 17.57
CA THR A 78 -17.32 4.83 18.72
C THR A 78 -16.74 6.17 18.31
N GLU A 79 -15.85 6.16 17.32
CA GLU A 79 -15.20 7.35 16.79
C GLU A 79 -15.00 7.19 15.28
N MET A 80 -15.16 8.27 14.55
CA MET A 80 -14.87 8.34 13.13
C MET A 80 -14.15 9.66 12.83
N THR A 81 -12.94 9.56 12.28
CA THR A 81 -12.12 10.69 11.89
C THR A 81 -11.82 10.62 10.40
N SER A 82 -11.98 11.71 9.68
CA SER A 82 -11.62 11.80 8.28
C SER A 82 -10.57 12.87 8.02
N THR A 83 -9.67 12.57 7.11
CA THR A 83 -8.64 13.49 6.64
C THR A 83 -8.69 13.53 5.12
N SER A 84 -8.93 14.72 4.57
CA SER A 84 -8.94 14.96 3.12
C SER A 84 -7.75 15.82 2.73
N THR A 85 -6.97 15.30 1.80
CA THR A 85 -5.80 15.98 1.23
C THR A 85 -5.97 16.09 -0.28
N LEU A 86 -4.98 16.65 -0.98
CA LEU A 86 -5.03 16.74 -2.43
C LEU A 86 -5.07 15.34 -3.05
N GLY A 87 -6.18 15.00 -3.69
CA GLY A 87 -6.37 13.73 -4.38
C GLY A 87 -6.56 12.50 -3.48
N SER A 88 -6.60 12.63 -2.15
CA SER A 88 -6.75 11.51 -1.23
C SER A 88 -7.67 11.83 -0.06
N ALA A 89 -8.50 10.85 0.31
CA ALA A 89 -9.28 10.88 1.55
C ALA A 89 -9.00 9.61 2.35
N ASN A 90 -8.79 9.76 3.66
CA ASN A 90 -8.59 8.68 4.60
C ASN A 90 -9.59 8.81 5.74
N ILE A 91 -10.40 7.77 5.97
CA ILE A 91 -11.41 7.72 7.02
C ILE A 91 -11.04 6.61 7.97
N THR A 92 -10.81 6.95 9.23
CA THR A 92 -10.48 5.99 10.28
C THR A 92 -11.66 5.84 11.22
N MET A 93 -12.11 4.61 11.41
CA MET A 93 -13.21 4.25 12.30
C MET A 93 -12.71 3.38 13.44
N GLN A 94 -12.94 3.79 14.65
CA GLN A 94 -12.71 3.00 15.86
C GLN A 94 -14.02 2.36 16.28
N PHE A 95 -13.95 1.10 16.67
CA PHE A 95 -15.10 0.32 17.12
C PHE A 95 -15.00 0.05 18.63
N ASP A 96 -16.13 -0.33 19.20
CA ASP A 96 -16.20 -0.80 20.59
C ASP A 96 -15.27 -2.01 20.78
N LEU A 97 -14.59 -2.08 21.93
CA LEU A 97 -13.63 -3.14 22.27
C LEU A 97 -14.24 -4.56 22.25
N SER A 98 -15.54 -4.65 22.46
CA SER A 98 -16.28 -5.92 22.38
C SER A 98 -16.64 -6.34 20.96
N ARG A 99 -16.44 -5.45 19.98
CA ARG A 99 -16.82 -5.69 18.58
C ARG A 99 -15.80 -6.56 17.88
N ASP A 100 -16.27 -7.65 17.25
CA ASP A 100 -15.46 -8.46 16.34
C ASP A 100 -15.03 -7.64 15.12
N ILE A 101 -13.71 -7.50 14.93
CA ILE A 101 -13.14 -6.70 13.85
C ILE A 101 -13.42 -7.29 12.46
N ASP A 102 -13.60 -8.60 12.35
CA ASP A 102 -13.94 -9.27 11.09
C ASP A 102 -15.38 -9.00 10.69
N GLY A 103 -16.28 -8.96 11.67
CA GLY A 103 -17.67 -8.52 11.49
C GLY A 103 -17.74 -7.04 11.07
N ALA A 104 -16.99 -6.18 11.77
CA ALA A 104 -16.92 -4.76 11.43
C ALA A 104 -16.38 -4.53 10.01
N ALA A 105 -15.36 -5.29 9.60
CA ALA A 105 -14.79 -5.19 8.26
C ALA A 105 -15.79 -5.57 7.15
N ARG A 106 -16.62 -6.58 7.38
CA ARG A 106 -17.71 -6.93 6.45
C ARG A 106 -18.76 -5.83 6.33
N ASP A 107 -19.12 -5.21 7.46
CA ASP A 107 -20.08 -4.09 7.48
C ASP A 107 -19.51 -2.85 6.75
N VAL A 108 -18.22 -2.55 6.97
CA VAL A 108 -17.51 -1.47 6.26
C VAL A 108 -17.49 -1.72 4.76
N GLN A 109 -17.19 -2.95 4.31
CA GLN A 109 -17.24 -3.30 2.90
C GLN A 109 -18.65 -3.14 2.31
N GLY A 110 -19.68 -3.56 3.07
CA GLY A 110 -21.08 -3.37 2.70
C GLY A 110 -21.44 -1.89 2.55
N ALA A 111 -20.96 -1.05 3.47
CA ALA A 111 -21.17 0.40 3.45
C ALA A 111 -20.43 1.09 2.28
N ILE A 112 -19.20 0.65 1.95
CA ILE A 112 -18.47 1.10 0.75
C ILE A 112 -19.28 0.79 -0.51
N ASN A 113 -19.80 -0.43 -0.62
CA ASN A 113 -20.63 -0.83 -1.76
C ASN A 113 -21.93 0.00 -1.84
N ALA A 114 -22.57 0.30 -0.72
CA ALA A 114 -23.76 1.15 -0.66
C ALA A 114 -23.46 2.61 -1.02
N ALA A 115 -22.25 3.10 -0.70
CA ALA A 115 -21.83 4.46 -1.05
C ALA A 115 -21.53 4.63 -2.55
N ARG A 116 -21.24 3.55 -3.29
CA ARG A 116 -20.71 3.58 -4.66
C ARG A 116 -21.53 4.44 -5.62
N GLY A 117 -22.85 4.44 -5.52
CA GLY A 117 -23.74 5.25 -6.36
C GLY A 117 -23.67 6.76 -6.08
N TYR A 118 -23.06 7.16 -4.97
CA TYR A 118 -22.92 8.55 -4.54
C TYR A 118 -21.49 9.08 -4.76
N LEU A 119 -20.56 8.20 -5.13
CA LEU A 119 -19.16 8.58 -5.40
C LEU A 119 -18.98 9.08 -6.83
N PRO A 120 -17.98 9.94 -7.08
CA PRO A 120 -17.66 10.42 -8.42
C PRO A 120 -17.34 9.27 -9.37
N LEU A 121 -17.88 9.31 -10.57
CA LEU A 121 -17.57 8.32 -11.64
C LEU A 121 -16.10 8.36 -12.07
N ALA A 122 -15.41 9.48 -11.85
CA ALA A 122 -14.00 9.67 -12.14
C ALA A 122 -13.07 9.00 -11.11
N LEU A 123 -13.61 8.34 -10.07
CA LEU A 123 -12.80 7.61 -9.10
C LEU A 123 -12.12 6.42 -9.78
N PRO A 124 -10.76 6.35 -9.83
CA PRO A 124 -10.05 5.32 -10.59
C PRO A 124 -10.28 3.91 -10.04
N SER A 125 -10.46 3.80 -8.74
CA SER A 125 -10.72 2.55 -8.03
C SER A 125 -11.72 2.74 -6.91
N ASN A 126 -12.39 1.66 -6.51
CA ASN A 126 -13.25 1.70 -5.33
C ASN A 126 -12.41 2.01 -4.08
N PRO A 127 -13.00 2.68 -3.06
CA PRO A 127 -12.36 2.83 -1.77
C PRO A 127 -11.95 1.47 -1.21
N THR A 128 -10.76 1.42 -0.63
CA THR A 128 -10.21 0.21 0.00
C THR A 128 -10.15 0.37 1.50
N TYR A 129 -10.35 -0.71 2.23
CA TYR A 129 -10.23 -0.68 3.68
C TYR A 129 -9.10 -1.61 4.16
N ARG A 130 -8.57 -1.30 5.32
CA ARG A 130 -7.64 -2.16 6.05
C ARG A 130 -7.96 -2.11 7.54
N LYS A 131 -7.76 -3.24 8.21
CA LYS A 131 -7.74 -3.29 9.67
C LYS A 131 -6.43 -2.68 10.14
N VAL A 132 -6.49 -1.76 11.08
CA VAL A 132 -5.33 -1.10 11.65
C VAL A 132 -5.44 -1.17 13.17
N ASN A 133 -4.32 -1.32 13.82
CA ASN A 133 -4.25 -1.10 15.25
C ASN A 133 -3.37 0.14 15.47
N PRO A 134 -3.91 1.26 15.96
CA PRO A 134 -3.12 2.47 16.19
C PRO A 134 -1.95 2.27 17.18
N ALA A 135 -2.02 1.24 18.01
CA ALA A 135 -0.98 0.88 18.96
C ALA A 135 0.16 0.04 18.33
N ASP A 136 0.01 -0.44 17.09
CA ASP A 136 1.03 -1.24 16.45
C ASP A 136 2.18 -0.37 15.94
N ALA A 137 3.30 -0.43 16.65
CA ALA A 137 4.56 0.16 16.17
C ALA A 137 5.21 -0.74 15.10
N PRO A 138 5.92 -0.14 14.13
CA PRO A 138 6.75 -0.90 13.21
C PRO A 138 7.79 -1.72 13.96
N ILE A 139 7.99 -2.97 13.58
CA ILE A 139 9.02 -3.83 14.17
C ILE A 139 10.37 -3.68 13.50
N LEU A 140 10.37 -3.28 12.23
CA LEU A 140 11.58 -3.05 11.44
C LEU A 140 11.30 -2.03 10.34
N ILE A 141 12.25 -1.15 10.09
CA ILE A 141 12.21 -0.22 8.96
C ILE A 141 13.50 -0.42 8.17
N LEU A 142 13.36 -0.78 6.91
CA LEU A 142 14.47 -0.87 5.96
C LEU A 142 14.48 0.39 5.11
N ALA A 143 15.63 1.03 4.96
CA ALA A 143 15.81 2.20 4.15
C ALA A 143 16.65 1.84 2.92
N LEU A 144 16.05 1.93 1.73
CA LEU A 144 16.75 1.77 0.47
C LEU A 144 17.28 3.13 0.03
N THR A 145 18.57 3.20 -0.22
CA THR A 145 19.25 4.42 -0.69
C THR A 145 20.10 4.10 -1.90
N SER A 146 20.21 5.04 -2.83
CA SER A 146 21.11 4.95 -3.98
C SER A 146 21.53 6.34 -4.41
N GLU A 147 22.77 6.43 -4.93
CA GLU A 147 23.28 7.67 -5.56
C GLU A 147 23.04 7.67 -7.07
N ILE A 148 22.75 6.51 -7.66
CA ILE A 148 22.65 6.32 -9.12
C ILE A 148 21.21 6.03 -9.53
N VAL A 149 20.46 5.25 -8.72
CA VAL A 149 19.11 4.84 -9.05
C VAL A 149 18.10 5.86 -8.53
N GLY A 150 17.26 6.37 -9.42
CA GLY A 150 16.19 7.30 -9.07
C GLY A 150 15.13 6.67 -8.12
N ARG A 151 14.48 7.51 -7.33
CA ARG A 151 13.47 7.09 -6.31
C ARG A 151 12.35 6.22 -6.87
N GLY A 152 11.87 6.50 -8.08
CA GLY A 152 10.83 5.69 -8.71
C GLY A 152 11.26 4.23 -8.91
N LYS A 153 12.46 4.01 -9.44
CA LYS A 153 13.00 2.64 -9.63
C LYS A 153 13.30 1.94 -8.30
N MET A 154 13.75 2.69 -7.28
CA MET A 154 13.90 2.14 -5.93
C MET A 154 12.54 1.73 -5.33
N TYR A 155 11.52 2.57 -5.52
CA TYR A 155 10.17 2.26 -5.05
C TYR A 155 9.57 1.05 -5.76
N ASP A 156 9.77 0.95 -7.07
CA ASP A 156 9.33 -0.21 -7.86
C ASP A 156 10.00 -1.49 -7.37
N ALA A 157 11.32 -1.50 -7.17
CA ALA A 157 12.03 -2.64 -6.60
C ALA A 157 11.55 -2.99 -5.18
N ALA A 158 11.29 -1.98 -4.34
CA ALA A 158 10.77 -2.18 -3.00
C ALA A 158 9.36 -2.77 -2.99
N SER A 159 8.46 -2.28 -3.85
CA SER A 159 7.06 -2.73 -3.90
C SER A 159 6.87 -4.05 -4.64
N SER A 160 7.59 -4.26 -5.73
CA SER A 160 7.44 -5.47 -6.55
C SER A 160 8.22 -6.68 -6.02
N ILE A 161 9.35 -6.47 -5.35
CA ILE A 161 10.22 -7.54 -4.87
C ILE A 161 10.17 -7.65 -3.35
N LEU A 162 10.61 -6.58 -2.64
CA LEU A 162 10.79 -6.65 -1.18
C LEU A 162 9.46 -6.80 -0.46
N GLN A 163 8.47 -5.97 -0.79
CA GLN A 163 7.16 -6.02 -0.13
C GLN A 163 6.51 -7.40 -0.28
N GLN A 164 6.55 -7.99 -1.47
CA GLN A 164 5.94 -9.29 -1.72
C GLN A 164 6.64 -10.42 -0.96
N LYS A 165 7.96 -10.43 -0.95
CA LYS A 165 8.74 -11.47 -0.26
C LYS A 165 8.65 -11.33 1.26
N LEU A 166 8.77 -10.12 1.78
CA LEU A 166 8.71 -9.84 3.22
C LEU A 166 7.32 -10.13 3.80
N SER A 167 6.24 -9.90 3.04
CA SER A 167 4.87 -10.21 3.50
C SER A 167 4.59 -11.71 3.60
N GLN A 168 5.42 -12.57 3.01
CA GLN A 168 5.29 -14.04 3.10
C GLN A 168 5.98 -14.63 4.32
N ILE A 169 6.75 -13.83 5.07
CA ILE A 169 7.48 -14.29 6.26
C ILE A 169 6.50 -14.45 7.42
N ASP A 170 6.54 -15.60 8.05
CA ASP A 170 5.70 -15.90 9.22
C ASP A 170 6.00 -14.92 10.37
N GLY A 171 4.93 -14.35 10.95
CA GLY A 171 5.01 -13.29 11.95
C GLY A 171 4.95 -11.86 11.39
N VAL A 172 5.13 -11.66 10.07
CA VAL A 172 4.93 -10.37 9.41
C VAL A 172 3.45 -10.22 9.06
N GLY A 173 2.80 -9.20 9.59
CA GLY A 173 1.39 -8.91 9.36
C GLY A 173 1.16 -7.97 8.19
N GLN A 174 1.99 -6.96 8.06
CA GLN A 174 1.89 -5.96 7.00
C GLN A 174 3.28 -5.44 6.63
N VAL A 175 3.48 -5.20 5.34
CA VAL A 175 4.63 -4.49 4.81
C VAL A 175 4.12 -3.30 4.00
N SER A 176 4.54 -2.10 4.35
CA SER A 176 4.21 -0.88 3.60
C SER A 176 5.47 -0.24 3.04
N VAL A 177 5.36 0.32 1.83
CA VAL A 177 6.43 1.04 1.17
C VAL A 177 6.08 2.52 1.16
N GLY A 178 7.02 3.36 1.57
CA GLY A 178 6.85 4.82 1.62
C GLY A 178 8.10 5.56 1.18
N GLY A 179 8.01 6.89 1.14
CA GLY A 179 9.15 7.74 0.78
C GLY A 179 9.42 7.86 -0.72
N GLY A 180 8.59 7.26 -1.57
CA GLY A 180 8.62 7.33 -3.02
C GLY A 180 7.27 6.97 -3.62
N SER A 181 7.20 6.94 -4.93
CA SER A 181 6.04 6.47 -5.69
C SER A 181 6.48 5.78 -6.97
N LEU A 182 5.55 5.12 -7.66
CA LEU A 182 5.83 4.37 -8.88
C LEU A 182 6.42 5.28 -9.97
N PRO A 183 7.31 4.73 -10.85
CA PRO A 183 7.75 5.42 -12.04
C PRO A 183 6.56 5.79 -12.93
N ALA A 184 6.58 6.98 -13.48
CA ALA A 184 5.55 7.47 -14.38
C ALA A 184 6.13 8.41 -15.42
N VAL A 185 5.54 8.46 -16.61
CA VAL A 185 5.81 9.51 -17.58
C VAL A 185 4.96 10.73 -17.21
N ARG A 186 5.61 11.85 -17.02
CA ARG A 186 4.98 13.13 -16.71
C ARG A 186 4.88 13.99 -17.95
N VAL A 187 3.69 14.47 -18.20
CA VAL A 187 3.40 15.42 -19.28
C VAL A 187 3.01 16.75 -18.66
N GLU A 188 3.89 17.73 -18.78
CA GLU A 188 3.65 19.09 -18.29
C GLU A 188 3.19 19.98 -19.44
N LEU A 189 1.91 20.32 -19.43
CA LEU A 189 1.28 21.09 -20.49
C LEU A 189 1.64 22.57 -20.39
N ASN A 190 1.94 23.21 -21.55
CA ASN A 190 2.14 24.64 -21.66
C ASN A 190 0.80 25.31 -22.04
N PRO A 191 0.16 26.05 -21.09
CA PRO A 191 -1.15 26.67 -21.36
C PRO A 191 -1.10 27.72 -22.48
N THR A 192 0.01 28.43 -22.63
CA THR A 192 0.18 29.45 -23.68
C THR A 192 0.26 28.79 -25.06
N ALA A 193 1.01 27.72 -25.20
CA ALA A 193 1.09 26.96 -26.44
C ALA A 193 -0.28 26.33 -26.80
N LEU A 194 -0.94 25.69 -25.83
CA LEU A 194 -2.29 25.14 -26.03
C LEU A 194 -3.28 26.20 -26.54
N ASN A 195 -3.28 27.38 -25.91
CA ASN A 195 -4.15 28.48 -26.32
C ASN A 195 -3.82 28.98 -27.72
N SER A 196 -2.54 29.03 -28.10
CA SER A 196 -2.10 29.46 -29.45
C SER A 196 -2.57 28.51 -30.54
N TYR A 197 -2.63 27.20 -30.24
CA TYR A 197 -3.14 26.19 -31.15
C TYR A 197 -4.66 25.97 -31.03
N GLY A 198 -5.34 26.60 -30.04
CA GLY A 198 -6.77 26.43 -29.77
C GLY A 198 -7.12 25.00 -29.30
N ILE A 199 -6.21 24.33 -28.60
CA ILE A 199 -6.35 22.96 -28.09
C ILE A 199 -6.77 23.00 -26.63
N GLY A 200 -7.81 22.24 -26.26
CA GLY A 200 -8.27 22.12 -24.89
C GLY A 200 -7.43 21.12 -24.08
N LEU A 201 -7.34 21.32 -22.77
CA LEU A 201 -6.68 20.38 -21.87
C LEU A 201 -7.31 18.97 -21.95
N GLU A 202 -8.63 18.92 -22.11
CA GLU A 202 -9.39 17.68 -22.22
C GLU A 202 -9.07 16.91 -23.49
N ASP A 203 -8.73 17.60 -24.57
CA ASP A 203 -8.34 16.96 -25.85
C ASP A 203 -7.02 16.23 -25.68
N VAL A 204 -6.04 16.86 -25.02
CA VAL A 204 -4.76 16.22 -24.69
C VAL A 204 -4.98 15.02 -23.77
N ARG A 205 -5.77 15.18 -22.70
CA ARG A 205 -6.08 14.10 -21.75
C ARG A 205 -6.70 12.90 -22.46
N ARG A 206 -7.64 13.14 -23.37
CA ARG A 206 -8.33 12.10 -24.14
C ARG A 206 -7.34 11.34 -25.04
N VAL A 207 -6.47 12.02 -25.75
CA VAL A 207 -5.45 11.40 -26.60
C VAL A 207 -4.53 10.53 -25.75
N LEU A 208 -3.97 11.06 -24.65
CA LEU A 208 -3.10 10.31 -23.76
C LEU A 208 -3.79 9.06 -23.18
N SER A 209 -5.05 9.19 -22.75
CA SER A 209 -5.82 8.06 -22.20
C SER A 209 -6.13 6.97 -23.24
N LEU A 210 -6.27 7.32 -24.51
CA LEU A 210 -6.54 6.37 -25.60
C LEU A 210 -5.26 5.72 -26.13
N THR A 211 -4.13 6.42 -26.08
CA THR A 211 -2.87 5.97 -26.67
C THR A 211 -2.29 4.75 -25.96
N ASN A 212 -2.43 4.67 -24.64
CA ASN A 212 -1.78 3.61 -23.84
C ASN A 212 -2.76 2.60 -23.22
N VAL A 213 -3.86 2.31 -23.95
CA VAL A 213 -4.87 1.36 -23.49
C VAL A 213 -4.48 -0.06 -23.84
N ASN A 214 -4.27 -0.89 -22.83
CA ASN A 214 -4.09 -2.34 -23.04
C ASN A 214 -5.45 -3.01 -23.28
N ARG A 215 -5.82 -3.16 -24.57
CA ARG A 215 -7.05 -3.83 -24.98
C ARG A 215 -6.77 -5.18 -25.62
N PRO A 216 -7.57 -6.21 -25.35
CA PRO A 216 -7.50 -7.47 -26.07
C PRO A 216 -7.67 -7.23 -27.59
N LYS A 217 -6.75 -7.78 -28.37
CA LYS A 217 -6.78 -7.64 -29.85
C LYS A 217 -7.43 -8.85 -30.54
N GLY A 218 -7.80 -9.86 -29.76
CA GLY A 218 -8.39 -11.09 -30.25
C GLY A 218 -7.37 -12.15 -30.66
N GLN A 219 -7.86 -13.17 -31.32
CA GLN A 219 -7.05 -14.30 -31.80
C GLN A 219 -7.47 -14.69 -33.22
N MET A 220 -6.53 -15.26 -33.94
CA MET A 220 -6.80 -15.97 -35.21
C MET A 220 -6.70 -17.47 -34.91
N ALA A 221 -7.72 -18.22 -35.27
CA ALA A 221 -7.74 -19.66 -35.07
C ALA A 221 -8.13 -20.38 -36.37
N ASP A 222 -7.47 -21.49 -36.62
CA ASP A 222 -7.90 -22.50 -37.61
C ASP A 222 -8.38 -23.77 -36.87
N ALA A 223 -8.65 -24.83 -37.58
CA ALA A 223 -9.15 -26.09 -37.02
C ALA A 223 -8.16 -26.76 -36.02
N THR A 224 -6.88 -26.39 -36.05
CA THR A 224 -5.80 -27.07 -35.32
C THR A 224 -4.92 -26.12 -34.50
N ARG A 225 -4.92 -24.80 -34.77
CA ARG A 225 -4.02 -23.82 -34.18
C ARG A 225 -4.77 -22.53 -33.86
N SER A 226 -4.29 -21.88 -32.81
CA SER A 226 -4.73 -20.54 -32.40
C SER A 226 -3.53 -19.63 -32.20
N TRP A 227 -3.58 -18.42 -32.72
CA TRP A 227 -2.56 -17.38 -32.57
C TRP A 227 -3.18 -16.17 -31.88
N GLU A 228 -2.60 -15.78 -30.76
CA GLU A 228 -2.95 -14.54 -30.08
C GLU A 228 -2.37 -13.33 -30.82
N ILE A 229 -3.21 -12.32 -31.10
CA ILE A 229 -2.76 -11.09 -31.74
C ILE A 229 -2.21 -10.17 -30.63
N ARG A 230 -0.92 -9.84 -30.72
CA ARG A 230 -0.25 -8.85 -29.85
C ARG A 230 0.17 -7.65 -30.68
N THR A 231 0.00 -6.48 -30.11
CA THR A 231 0.51 -5.21 -30.65
C THR A 231 1.51 -4.64 -29.65
N ASN A 232 2.52 -3.93 -30.14
CA ASN A 232 3.52 -3.19 -29.36
C ASN A 232 3.19 -1.69 -29.31
N ASP A 233 1.91 -1.38 -29.21
CA ASP A 233 1.39 -0.02 -29.24
C ASP A 233 1.40 0.69 -27.88
N GLN A 234 1.97 0.09 -26.84
CA GLN A 234 2.14 0.72 -25.53
C GLN A 234 3.43 1.52 -25.47
N LEU A 235 3.31 2.75 -25.00
CA LEU A 235 4.44 3.65 -24.78
C LEU A 235 4.91 3.52 -23.34
N HIS A 236 6.21 3.26 -23.17
CA HIS A 236 6.81 3.03 -21.86
C HIS A 236 7.81 4.12 -21.46
N ARG A 237 8.33 4.89 -22.42
CA ARG A 237 9.36 5.91 -22.20
C ARG A 237 8.85 7.29 -22.62
N ALA A 238 9.31 8.31 -21.92
CA ALA A 238 8.93 9.71 -22.18
C ALA A 238 9.17 10.13 -23.63
N GLU A 239 10.27 9.67 -24.23
CA GLU A 239 10.65 9.97 -25.64
C GLU A 239 9.59 9.52 -26.66
N GLU A 240 8.86 8.45 -26.35
CA GLU A 240 7.86 7.85 -27.23
C GLU A 240 6.55 8.67 -27.27
N TYR A 241 6.31 9.52 -26.25
CA TYR A 241 5.11 10.36 -26.17
C TYR A 241 5.21 11.66 -26.96
N GLY A 242 6.43 12.22 -27.08
CA GLY A 242 6.65 13.49 -27.79
C GLY A 242 6.03 13.53 -29.20
N PRO A 243 6.23 12.49 -30.04
CA PRO A 243 5.68 12.43 -31.41
C PRO A 243 4.18 12.21 -31.51
N LEU A 244 3.42 12.01 -30.41
CA LEU A 244 1.98 11.81 -30.47
C LEU A 244 1.27 13.01 -31.08
N ILE A 245 0.43 12.74 -32.07
CA ILE A 245 -0.39 13.77 -32.68
C ILE A 245 -1.62 14.02 -31.80
N ILE A 246 -1.75 15.24 -31.31
CA ILE A 246 -2.88 15.67 -30.47
C ILE A 246 -4.06 16.06 -31.35
N GLU A 247 -3.79 16.87 -32.40
CA GLU A 247 -4.81 17.36 -33.31
C GLU A 247 -4.18 17.77 -34.66
N TYR A 248 -5.01 17.91 -35.70
CA TYR A 248 -4.63 18.52 -36.99
C TYR A 248 -5.20 19.95 -37.05
N ARG A 249 -4.35 20.93 -37.29
CA ARG A 249 -4.73 22.34 -37.49
C ARG A 249 -4.21 22.81 -38.84
N ASP A 250 -5.09 23.34 -39.68
CA ASP A 250 -4.76 23.84 -41.02
C ASP A 250 -3.97 22.83 -41.88
N GLY A 251 -4.30 21.54 -41.73
CA GLY A 251 -3.63 20.45 -42.45
C GLY A 251 -2.26 20.07 -41.88
N ARG A 252 -1.85 20.64 -40.75
CA ARG A 252 -0.59 20.33 -40.06
C ARG A 252 -0.86 19.55 -38.76
N ALA A 253 -0.05 18.53 -38.50
CA ALA A 253 -0.12 17.79 -37.28
C ALA A 253 0.49 18.63 -36.12
N VAL A 254 -0.21 18.76 -35.01
CA VAL A 254 0.29 19.31 -33.75
C VAL A 254 0.66 18.13 -32.86
N HIS A 255 1.94 18.05 -32.51
CA HIS A 255 2.44 16.97 -31.66
C HIS A 255 2.39 17.36 -30.19
N LEU A 256 2.45 16.33 -29.31
CA LEU A 256 2.48 16.58 -27.87
C LEU A 256 3.69 17.43 -27.48
N ALA A 257 4.85 17.23 -28.10
CA ALA A 257 6.06 18.00 -27.86
C ALA A 257 5.91 19.51 -28.19
N ASP A 258 4.94 19.90 -29.06
CA ASP A 258 4.69 21.29 -29.41
C ASP A 258 3.94 22.06 -28.30
N VAL A 259 3.23 21.32 -27.44
CA VAL A 259 2.34 21.88 -26.41
C VAL A 259 2.66 21.41 -24.99
N ALA A 260 3.65 20.51 -24.83
CA ALA A 260 4.01 19.94 -23.55
C ALA A 260 5.51 19.60 -23.44
N SER A 261 6.03 19.59 -22.23
CA SER A 261 7.27 18.91 -21.86
C SER A 261 6.94 17.52 -21.37
N VAL A 262 7.69 16.51 -21.86
CA VAL A 262 7.50 15.10 -21.47
C VAL A 262 8.77 14.57 -20.85
N GLU A 263 8.69 14.06 -19.63
CA GLU A 263 9.84 13.58 -18.89
C GLU A 263 9.56 12.29 -18.12
N GLU A 264 10.60 11.49 -17.90
CA GLU A 264 10.53 10.36 -16.97
C GLU A 264 10.55 10.89 -15.54
N SER A 265 9.53 10.52 -14.76
CA SER A 265 9.32 11.03 -13.43
C SER A 265 8.70 9.96 -12.52
N VAL A 266 7.97 10.38 -11.53
CA VAL A 266 7.21 9.54 -10.61
C VAL A 266 5.76 10.00 -10.52
N GLU A 267 4.87 9.09 -10.13
CA GLU A 267 3.44 9.38 -10.01
C GLU A 267 3.15 10.52 -9.02
N ASP A 268 3.81 10.51 -7.85
CA ASP A 268 3.69 11.56 -6.84
C ASP A 268 5.05 12.18 -6.50
N LEU A 269 5.22 13.47 -6.85
CA LEU A 269 6.42 14.25 -6.55
C LEU A 269 6.49 14.74 -5.09
N ARG A 270 5.35 14.76 -4.39
CA ARG A 270 5.25 15.35 -3.03
C ARG A 270 5.65 14.36 -1.96
N THR A 271 5.67 13.06 -2.27
CA THR A 271 6.13 12.03 -1.35
C THR A 271 7.65 11.95 -1.38
N ALA A 272 8.30 12.12 -0.21
CA ALA A 272 9.73 12.00 -0.06
C ALA A 272 10.08 11.23 1.22
N GLY A 273 11.00 10.28 1.09
CA GLY A 273 11.64 9.62 2.22
C GLY A 273 13.08 10.10 2.35
N ILE A 274 13.54 10.21 3.59
CA ILE A 274 14.92 10.62 3.93
C ILE A 274 15.45 9.65 5.00
N SER A 275 16.64 9.15 4.78
CA SER A 275 17.39 8.37 5.75
C SER A 275 18.81 8.91 5.84
N ASN A 276 19.23 9.32 7.04
CA ASN A 276 20.56 9.90 7.29
C ASN A 276 20.91 11.08 6.34
N GLY A 277 19.91 11.94 6.04
CA GLY A 277 20.10 13.09 5.15
C GLY A 277 20.12 12.76 3.66
N ARG A 278 19.95 11.49 3.25
CA ARG A 278 19.90 11.05 1.86
C ARG A 278 18.48 10.67 1.45
N PRO A 279 18.08 10.88 0.19
CA PRO A 279 16.82 10.37 -0.32
C PRO A 279 16.74 8.85 -0.14
N ALA A 280 15.61 8.37 0.37
CA ALA A 280 15.40 6.96 0.66
C ALA A 280 13.97 6.52 0.35
N VAL A 281 13.82 5.25 0.00
CA VAL A 281 12.54 4.54 0.02
C VAL A 281 12.51 3.67 1.28
N LEU A 282 11.43 3.76 2.03
CA LEU A 282 11.28 3.08 3.31
C LEU A 282 10.36 1.88 3.17
N VAL A 283 10.83 0.71 3.58
CA VAL A 283 10.01 -0.50 3.71
C VAL A 283 9.75 -0.73 5.20
N ILE A 284 8.50 -0.58 5.59
CA ILE A 284 8.06 -0.55 6.99
C ILE A 284 7.32 -1.85 7.26
N LEU A 285 7.81 -2.62 8.22
CA LEU A 285 7.27 -3.92 8.59
C LEU A 285 6.50 -3.82 9.90
N TYR A 286 5.32 -4.41 9.91
CA TYR A 286 4.48 -4.57 11.10
C TYR A 286 4.30 -6.07 11.37
N ARG A 287 4.20 -6.44 12.64
CA ARG A 287 4.01 -7.83 13.03
C ARG A 287 2.56 -8.29 12.88
N GLN A 288 2.35 -9.58 12.82
CA GLN A 288 1.02 -10.17 13.05
C GLN A 288 0.63 -10.07 14.54
N PRO A 289 -0.66 -9.90 14.85
CA PRO A 289 -1.14 -10.01 16.22
C PRO A 289 -0.66 -11.30 16.88
N GLY A 290 -0.10 -11.20 18.09
CA GLY A 290 0.40 -12.35 18.84
C GLY A 290 1.77 -12.89 18.43
N ALA A 291 2.37 -12.44 17.33
CA ALA A 291 3.70 -12.90 16.91
C ALA A 291 4.80 -12.35 17.82
N ASN A 292 5.88 -13.13 17.98
CA ASN A 292 7.07 -12.72 18.70
C ASN A 292 7.90 -11.76 17.84
N ILE A 293 8.14 -10.54 18.33
CA ILE A 293 8.86 -9.48 17.60
C ILE A 293 10.28 -9.92 17.26
N ILE A 294 11.02 -10.46 18.24
CA ILE A 294 12.42 -10.82 18.07
C ILE A 294 12.56 -11.90 17.02
N GLU A 295 11.78 -12.95 17.15
CA GLU A 295 11.81 -14.09 16.23
C GLU A 295 11.40 -13.69 14.81
N THR A 296 10.40 -12.81 14.67
CA THR A 296 9.98 -12.26 13.37
C THR A 296 11.10 -11.45 12.73
N VAL A 297 11.75 -10.57 13.49
CA VAL A 297 12.87 -9.75 13.00
C VAL A 297 14.07 -10.63 12.61
N ASP A 298 14.34 -11.69 13.36
CA ASP A 298 15.44 -12.61 13.04
C ASP A 298 15.17 -13.37 11.75
N ARG A 299 13.93 -13.87 11.52
CA ARG A 299 13.51 -14.47 10.23
C ARG A 299 13.66 -13.49 9.06
N VAL A 300 13.26 -12.23 9.28
CA VAL A 300 13.45 -11.19 8.24
C VAL A 300 14.94 -11.03 7.92
N ARG A 301 15.81 -10.95 8.94
CA ARG A 301 17.25 -10.80 8.75
C ARG A 301 17.91 -11.97 8.02
N GLU A 302 17.43 -13.19 8.24
CA GLU A 302 17.90 -14.38 7.53
C GLU A 302 17.61 -14.31 6.02
N VAL A 303 16.51 -13.67 5.62
CA VAL A 303 16.10 -13.55 4.22
C VAL A 303 16.74 -12.33 3.54
N LEU A 304 17.15 -11.30 4.30
CA LEU A 304 17.71 -10.05 3.75
C LEU A 304 18.83 -10.26 2.72
N PRO A 305 19.86 -11.14 2.93
CA PRO A 305 20.93 -11.33 1.94
C PRO A 305 20.43 -11.83 0.58
N GLN A 306 19.35 -12.64 0.59
CA GLN A 306 18.72 -13.13 -0.66
C GLN A 306 17.96 -12.00 -1.35
N LEU A 307 17.31 -11.12 -0.57
CA LEU A 307 16.58 -9.97 -1.08
C LEU A 307 17.51 -8.89 -1.64
N GLU A 308 18.65 -8.65 -0.99
CA GLU A 308 19.71 -7.78 -1.51
C GLU A 308 20.25 -8.27 -2.86
N ALA A 309 20.41 -9.58 -3.04
CA ALA A 309 20.81 -10.15 -4.32
C ALA A 309 19.73 -10.08 -5.41
N ALA A 310 18.47 -9.90 -5.04
CA ALA A 310 17.32 -9.85 -5.96
C ALA A 310 17.02 -8.43 -6.47
N ILE A 311 17.51 -7.39 -5.80
CA ILE A 311 17.39 -5.99 -6.21
C ILE A 311 18.65 -5.54 -6.97
N PRO A 312 18.58 -4.45 -7.78
CA PRO A 312 19.76 -3.92 -8.43
C PRO A 312 20.87 -3.59 -7.42
N GLY A 313 22.08 -4.10 -7.63
CA GLY A 313 23.20 -3.96 -6.70
C GLY A 313 23.73 -2.53 -6.48
N SER A 314 23.07 -1.55 -7.10
CA SER A 314 23.29 -0.11 -6.89
C SER A 314 22.32 0.54 -5.89
N ILE A 315 21.42 -0.25 -5.28
CA ILE A 315 20.46 0.17 -4.24
C ILE A 315 20.97 -0.28 -2.89
#